data_8c41fc3de4009a2711f6d49e42d4c9aa
#
_entry.id   8c41fc3de4009a2711f6d49e42d4c9aa
#
_cell.length_a   1.000
_cell.length_b   1.000
_cell.length_c   1.000
_cell.angle_alpha   90.00
_cell.angle_beta   90.00
_cell.angle_gamma   90.00
#
_symmetry.space_group_name_H-M   'P 1'
#
loop_
_entity.id
_entity.type
_entity.pdbx_description
1 polymer ?
#
loop_
_entity_poly.entity_id
_entity_poly.type
_entity_poly.pdbx_seq_one_letter_code
_entity_poly.pdbx_strand_id
1 'polypeptide(L)'
;MKKVLFSLIFLIFLIVACGETTGEKPVNKGLAGFAVEFAEDFDLGSPEHRIENPEGGIVTTINITALGYDKKPLTDYSGEVEIGMLYGENSAVSRITMQNGYAGNIEVKMRYCLDNDRVVVQEVKKHEGEETYEPTGKIGVSPVFYTEVATISAIQGTVKGAKGAPSAFNNRNLTLKDKEMVVIAVIEGGFYLHEVGAEDYSSVYMYTYSTPYVDDNKEESMSLPVGTLIESANGSVFEFFGFTEMSFPTFHPVYVNKNGKKELKIDTSLIPAPKDVGDILTDNDEMEKHEASLVTVKNVSVAWFNEEDSSYIEYSQFPLETSDGKSIMAQTLYTAPLFNAVAEKPEEGKTPHHYNFTGILKQHTSARPSTWILVPRDMDDIECLDCK
;
A
#
# COMPACT_ATOMS: atom_id res chain seq x y z
N MET A 1 -0.32 -4.47 -28.62
CA MET A 1 1.03 -4.56 -28.04
C MET A 1 0.86 -5.18 -26.64
N LYS A 2 1.31 -6.44 -26.46
CA LYS A 2 1.10 -7.17 -25.20
C LYS A 2 2.19 -6.73 -24.21
N LYS A 3 1.80 -6.07 -23.13
CA LYS A 3 2.69 -5.83 -21.99
C LYS A 3 2.77 -7.13 -21.18
N VAL A 4 3.95 -7.70 -21.13
CA VAL A 4 4.25 -8.87 -20.29
C VAL A 4 4.40 -8.38 -18.85
N LEU A 5 3.50 -8.83 -18.00
CA LEU A 5 3.53 -8.58 -16.56
C LEU A 5 4.55 -9.55 -15.94
N PHE A 6 5.69 -9.05 -15.48
CA PHE A 6 6.66 -9.85 -14.73
C PHE A 6 6.18 -9.99 -13.28
N SER A 7 5.68 -11.18 -12.95
CA SER A 7 5.45 -11.59 -11.57
C SER A 7 6.70 -12.30 -11.09
N LEU A 8 7.48 -11.64 -10.23
CA LEU A 8 8.69 -12.21 -9.63
C LEU A 8 8.28 -12.99 -8.36
N ILE A 9 8.10 -14.31 -8.50
CA ILE A 9 7.92 -15.20 -7.35
C ILE A 9 9.33 -15.58 -6.85
N PHE A 10 9.75 -14.99 -5.72
CA PHE A 10 10.98 -15.38 -5.03
C PHE A 10 10.71 -16.59 -4.13
N LEU A 11 11.26 -17.73 -4.52
CA LEU A 11 11.34 -18.93 -3.67
C LEU A 11 12.74 -18.95 -3.03
N ILE A 12 12.84 -18.61 -1.75
CA ILE A 12 14.10 -18.74 -1.00
C ILE A 12 14.29 -20.20 -0.61
N PHE A 13 15.24 -20.89 -1.27
CA PHE A 13 15.70 -22.20 -0.82
C PHE A 13 16.88 -22.04 0.14
N LEU A 14 16.64 -22.30 1.42
CA LEU A 14 17.70 -22.57 2.39
C LEU A 14 18.20 -23.99 2.15
N ILE A 15 19.40 -24.15 1.57
CA ILE A 15 20.05 -25.44 1.49
C ILE A 15 20.95 -25.57 2.73
N VAL A 16 20.50 -26.36 3.69
CA VAL A 16 21.36 -26.91 4.75
C VAL A 16 21.97 -28.19 4.20
N ALA A 17 23.25 -28.15 3.86
CA ALA A 17 23.99 -29.35 3.50
C ALA A 17 24.81 -29.81 4.70
N CYS A 18 24.36 -30.88 5.35
CA CYS A 18 25.21 -31.72 6.20
C CYS A 18 25.76 -32.90 5.39
N GLY A 19 27.07 -33.09 5.42
CA GLY A 19 27.71 -34.28 4.90
C GLY A 19 29.19 -34.08 4.61
N GLU A 20 30.06 -34.40 5.56
CA GLU A 20 31.48 -34.57 5.30
C GLU A 20 31.70 -35.85 4.47
N THR A 21 32.26 -35.70 3.28
CA THR A 21 32.92 -36.78 2.57
C THR A 21 34.29 -36.34 2.17
N THR A 22 35.31 -36.95 2.77
CA THR A 22 36.74 -36.84 2.46
C THR A 22 37.00 -37.38 1.03
N GLY A 23 37.00 -36.50 0.08
CA GLY A 23 37.44 -36.70 -1.28
C GLY A 23 37.47 -35.32 -1.93
N GLU A 24 38.64 -34.87 -2.39
CA GLU A 24 38.75 -33.63 -3.17
C GLU A 24 37.87 -33.76 -4.42
N LYS A 25 36.64 -33.30 -4.32
CA LYS A 25 35.82 -33.08 -5.52
C LYS A 25 36.46 -31.97 -6.33
N PRO A 26 36.54 -32.08 -7.66
CA PRO A 26 37.04 -31.00 -8.49
C PRO A 26 36.24 -29.72 -8.13
N VAL A 27 36.96 -28.70 -7.66
CA VAL A 27 36.39 -27.40 -7.33
C VAL A 27 35.79 -26.87 -8.61
N ASN A 28 34.46 -26.79 -8.64
CA ASN A 28 33.79 -26.13 -9.76
C ASN A 28 34.18 -24.64 -9.72
N LYS A 29 35.01 -24.20 -10.68
CA LYS A 29 35.50 -22.83 -10.78
C LYS A 29 34.48 -21.86 -11.39
N GLY A 30 33.25 -22.32 -11.65
CA GLY A 30 32.19 -21.48 -12.21
C GLY A 30 31.68 -20.43 -11.24
N LEU A 31 30.99 -19.44 -11.78
CA LEU A 31 30.33 -18.39 -11.00
C LEU A 31 29.28 -19.00 -10.06
N ALA A 32 29.39 -18.70 -8.77
CA ALA A 32 28.42 -19.08 -7.76
C ALA A 32 27.41 -17.94 -7.47
N GLY A 33 27.88 -16.68 -7.50
CA GLY A 33 27.12 -15.48 -7.21
C GLY A 33 28.02 -14.27 -7.03
N PHE A 34 27.56 -13.27 -6.30
CA PHE A 34 28.28 -12.03 -6.09
C PHE A 34 28.31 -11.65 -4.61
N ALA A 35 29.43 -11.08 -4.16
CA ALA A 35 29.46 -10.24 -2.96
C ALA A 35 29.10 -8.81 -3.38
N VAL A 36 28.24 -8.17 -2.62
CA VAL A 36 27.81 -6.78 -2.83
C VAL A 36 28.05 -6.01 -1.55
N GLU A 37 28.87 -4.98 -1.60
CA GLU A 37 29.28 -4.20 -0.44
C GLU A 37 28.98 -2.73 -0.72
N PHE A 38 28.42 -2.02 0.28
CA PHE A 38 28.28 -0.57 0.21
C PHE A 38 29.65 0.12 0.42
N ALA A 39 29.73 1.40 0.04
CA ALA A 39 30.84 2.25 0.41
C ALA A 39 31.06 2.22 1.94
N GLU A 40 32.31 2.35 2.39
CA GLU A 40 32.67 2.23 3.82
C GLU A 40 31.97 3.27 4.71
N ASP A 41 31.64 4.42 4.16
CA ASP A 41 30.96 5.54 4.83
C ASP A 41 29.44 5.49 4.78
N PHE A 42 28.84 4.49 4.12
CA PHE A 42 27.41 4.35 4.05
C PHE A 42 26.84 3.84 5.37
N ASP A 43 25.97 4.64 6.00
CA ASP A 43 25.23 4.24 7.17
C ASP A 43 24.15 3.22 6.80
N LEU A 44 24.25 2.01 7.35
CA LEU A 44 23.24 0.97 7.15
C LEU A 44 22.02 1.15 8.05
N GLY A 45 22.09 2.02 9.05
CA GLY A 45 21.08 2.12 10.08
C GLY A 45 20.93 0.85 10.91
N SER A 46 19.89 0.84 11.73
CA SER A 46 19.46 -0.32 12.52
C SER A 46 17.95 -0.25 12.74
N PRO A 47 17.29 -1.29 13.29
CA PRO A 47 15.88 -1.18 13.67
C PRO A 47 15.56 -0.02 14.61
N GLU A 48 16.54 0.38 15.46
CA GLU A 48 16.41 1.46 16.43
C GLU A 48 16.92 2.82 15.91
N HIS A 49 17.77 2.79 14.88
CA HIS A 49 18.33 3.99 14.24
C HIS A 49 18.15 3.86 12.73
N ARG A 50 17.08 4.41 12.23
CA ARG A 50 16.67 4.32 10.82
C ARG A 50 17.19 5.52 10.04
N ILE A 51 17.68 5.28 8.84
CA ILE A 51 18.12 6.35 7.95
C ILE A 51 16.91 6.99 7.27
N GLU A 52 16.99 8.28 7.06
CA GLU A 52 15.97 9.03 6.32
C GLU A 52 15.86 8.53 4.88
N ASN A 53 14.64 8.56 4.34
CA ASN A 53 14.35 8.23 2.95
C ASN A 53 13.93 9.50 2.20
N PRO A 54 14.88 10.32 1.74
CA PRO A 54 14.57 11.60 1.11
C PRO A 54 13.77 11.40 -0.18
N GLU A 55 12.92 12.36 -0.52
CA GLU A 55 12.08 12.34 -1.74
C GLU A 55 12.88 12.00 -3.00
N GLY A 56 14.11 12.46 -3.09
CA GLY A 56 15.02 12.17 -4.19
C GLY A 56 15.59 10.75 -4.20
N GLY A 57 15.43 10.00 -3.12
CA GLY A 57 16.06 8.69 -2.87
C GLY A 57 17.45 8.79 -2.22
N ILE A 58 17.89 7.68 -1.66
CA ILE A 58 19.19 7.52 -0.99
C ILE A 58 20.25 7.23 -2.05
N VAL A 59 21.31 8.03 -2.11
CA VAL A 59 22.40 7.87 -3.07
C VAL A 59 23.65 7.35 -2.37
N THR A 60 24.26 6.29 -2.88
CA THR A 60 25.54 5.74 -2.42
C THR A 60 26.24 5.00 -3.55
N THR A 61 27.37 4.41 -3.26
CA THR A 61 28.07 3.52 -4.20
C THR A 61 28.17 2.12 -3.63
N ILE A 62 28.26 1.14 -4.53
CA ILE A 62 28.50 -0.26 -4.19
C ILE A 62 29.73 -0.80 -4.92
N ASN A 63 30.32 -1.82 -4.33
CA ASN A 63 31.31 -2.67 -4.95
C ASN A 63 30.74 -4.07 -5.16
N ILE A 64 31.01 -4.67 -6.31
CA ILE A 64 30.51 -5.98 -6.69
C ILE A 64 31.70 -6.88 -7.00
N THR A 65 31.79 -8.04 -6.34
CA THR A 65 32.82 -9.04 -6.58
C THR A 65 32.18 -10.37 -6.97
N ALA A 66 32.53 -10.91 -8.12
CA ALA A 66 32.12 -12.24 -8.54
C ALA A 66 32.78 -13.31 -7.65
N LEU A 67 32.01 -14.29 -7.20
CA LEU A 67 32.46 -15.37 -6.31
C LEU A 67 32.35 -16.73 -7.00
N GLY A 68 33.39 -17.53 -6.85
CA GLY A 68 33.35 -18.95 -7.17
C GLY A 68 32.61 -19.78 -6.12
N TYR A 69 32.40 -21.06 -6.41
CA TYR A 69 31.75 -22.00 -5.46
C TYR A 69 32.54 -22.21 -4.16
N ASP A 70 33.85 -21.88 -4.18
CA ASP A 70 34.69 -21.85 -2.97
C ASP A 70 34.57 -20.55 -2.18
N LYS A 71 33.66 -19.67 -2.58
CA LYS A 71 33.43 -18.32 -2.01
C LYS A 71 34.62 -17.35 -2.13
N LYS A 72 35.57 -17.65 -3.00
CA LYS A 72 36.70 -16.74 -3.30
C LYS A 72 36.39 -15.89 -4.54
N PRO A 73 37.02 -14.72 -4.64
CA PRO A 73 36.92 -13.90 -5.83
C PRO A 73 37.25 -14.66 -7.12
N LEU A 74 36.37 -14.56 -8.10
CA LEU A 74 36.50 -15.19 -9.42
C LEU A 74 37.07 -14.17 -10.41
N THR A 75 38.39 -14.01 -10.41
CA THR A 75 39.10 -12.93 -11.14
C THR A 75 39.11 -13.09 -12.66
N ASP A 76 38.69 -14.21 -13.19
CA ASP A 76 38.57 -14.48 -14.64
C ASP A 76 37.10 -14.30 -15.13
N TYR A 77 36.20 -13.93 -14.26
CA TYR A 77 34.81 -13.67 -14.64
C TYR A 77 34.65 -12.36 -15.42
N SER A 78 33.95 -12.45 -16.53
CA SER A 78 33.45 -11.29 -17.29
C SER A 78 32.03 -11.57 -17.73
N GLY A 79 31.12 -10.63 -17.49
CA GLY A 79 29.72 -10.80 -17.79
C GLY A 79 28.90 -9.56 -17.46
N GLU A 80 27.62 -9.60 -17.79
CA GLU A 80 26.70 -8.51 -17.50
C GLU A 80 25.86 -8.80 -16.25
N VAL A 81 25.68 -7.79 -15.44
CA VAL A 81 24.83 -7.86 -14.25
C VAL A 81 23.82 -6.74 -14.22
N GLU A 82 22.61 -7.05 -13.75
CA GLU A 82 21.60 -6.08 -13.42
C GLU A 82 21.64 -5.77 -11.93
N ILE A 83 21.41 -4.48 -11.61
CA ILE A 83 21.43 -3.94 -10.25
C ILE A 83 20.04 -3.41 -9.92
N GLY A 84 19.38 -4.04 -9.00
CA GLY A 84 18.04 -3.67 -8.52
C GLY A 84 17.99 -3.62 -7.01
N MET A 85 16.77 -3.52 -6.49
CA MET A 85 16.46 -3.56 -5.07
C MET A 85 15.61 -4.80 -4.76
N LEU A 86 15.67 -5.28 -3.52
CA LEU A 86 14.81 -6.39 -3.09
C LEU A 86 13.34 -5.96 -3.07
N TYR A 87 13.07 -4.77 -2.56
CA TYR A 87 11.71 -4.22 -2.43
C TYR A 87 11.56 -2.87 -3.14
N GLY A 88 12.48 -1.94 -2.95
CA GLY A 88 12.47 -0.60 -3.55
C GLY A 88 12.83 -0.60 -5.04
N GLU A 89 13.34 0.52 -5.50
CA GLU A 89 13.79 0.73 -6.88
C GLU A 89 15.18 1.36 -6.90
N ASN A 90 16.07 0.83 -7.75
CA ASN A 90 17.29 1.53 -8.12
C ASN A 90 17.02 2.38 -9.36
N SER A 91 17.07 3.68 -9.22
CA SER A 91 16.83 4.65 -10.32
C SER A 91 18.11 5.18 -10.96
N ALA A 92 19.29 4.68 -10.56
CA ALA A 92 20.58 4.97 -11.19
C ALA A 92 20.91 3.93 -12.26
N VAL A 93 22.16 3.47 -12.30
CA VAL A 93 22.61 2.48 -13.28
C VAL A 93 22.00 1.12 -12.99
N SER A 94 21.16 0.62 -13.89
CA SER A 94 20.48 -0.67 -13.74
C SER A 94 21.26 -1.86 -14.32
N ARG A 95 22.23 -1.63 -15.19
CA ARG A 95 23.06 -2.70 -15.80
C ARG A 95 24.48 -2.25 -16.05
N ILE A 96 25.42 -3.13 -15.76
CA ILE A 96 26.87 -2.92 -16.01
C ILE A 96 27.51 -4.17 -16.55
N THR A 97 28.65 -3.99 -17.23
CA THR A 97 29.56 -5.09 -17.63
C THR A 97 30.67 -5.21 -16.60
N MET A 98 30.76 -6.36 -15.95
CA MET A 98 31.90 -6.69 -15.08
C MET A 98 33.06 -7.24 -15.87
N GLN A 99 34.28 -6.90 -15.44
CA GLN A 99 35.52 -7.43 -15.99
C GLN A 99 36.46 -7.86 -14.87
N ASN A 100 37.19 -8.93 -15.07
CA ASN A 100 38.13 -9.46 -14.07
C ASN A 100 37.47 -9.73 -12.71
N GLY A 101 36.18 -10.08 -12.71
CA GLY A 101 35.42 -10.44 -11.51
C GLY A 101 35.08 -9.31 -10.57
N TYR A 102 35.30 -8.05 -10.97
CA TYR A 102 35.08 -6.90 -10.09
C TYR A 102 34.43 -5.70 -10.82
N ALA A 103 33.57 -5.00 -10.09
CA ALA A 103 33.11 -3.68 -10.48
C ALA A 103 33.00 -2.82 -9.21
N GLY A 104 33.64 -1.65 -9.19
CA GLY A 104 33.69 -0.79 -8.02
C GLY A 104 33.13 0.60 -8.26
N ASN A 105 32.73 1.26 -7.17
CA ASN A 105 32.18 2.62 -7.16
C ASN A 105 30.96 2.78 -8.08
N ILE A 106 30.11 1.76 -8.12
CA ILE A 106 28.89 1.82 -8.92
C ILE A 106 27.83 2.60 -8.14
N GLU A 107 27.41 3.72 -8.68
CA GLU A 107 26.34 4.53 -8.06
C GLU A 107 25.01 3.77 -8.08
N VAL A 108 24.36 3.77 -6.93
CA VAL A 108 22.97 3.31 -6.76
C VAL A 108 22.15 4.45 -6.14
N LYS A 109 20.95 4.62 -6.66
CA LYS A 109 19.99 5.59 -6.17
C LYS A 109 18.72 4.84 -5.77
N MET A 110 18.59 4.60 -4.46
CA MET A 110 17.58 3.75 -3.87
C MET A 110 16.34 4.58 -3.53
N ARG A 111 15.20 4.21 -4.10
CA ARG A 111 13.91 4.88 -3.92
C ARG A 111 12.86 3.90 -3.44
N TYR A 112 11.82 4.43 -2.80
CA TYR A 112 10.69 3.65 -2.30
C TYR A 112 11.10 2.52 -1.34
N CYS A 113 12.14 2.77 -0.55
CA CYS A 113 12.60 1.84 0.48
C CYS A 113 11.86 2.14 1.78
N LEU A 114 11.21 1.14 2.36
CA LEU A 114 10.56 1.23 3.66
C LEU A 114 10.94 0.04 4.53
N ASP A 115 11.06 0.29 5.82
CA ASP A 115 11.45 -0.65 6.89
C ASP A 115 12.88 -1.18 6.73
N ASN A 116 13.13 -2.09 5.82
CA ASN A 116 14.47 -2.55 5.47
C ASN A 116 14.52 -2.97 4.00
N ASP A 117 15.71 -2.87 3.39
CA ASP A 117 15.89 -3.25 2.00
C ASP A 117 17.31 -3.75 1.74
N ARG A 118 17.57 -4.19 0.53
CA ARG A 118 18.87 -4.66 0.03
C ARG A 118 19.04 -4.32 -1.44
N VAL A 119 20.26 -4.03 -1.83
CA VAL A 119 20.62 -4.04 -3.24
C VAL A 119 20.78 -5.49 -3.69
N VAL A 120 20.21 -5.80 -4.84
CA VAL A 120 20.27 -7.12 -5.49
C VAL A 120 21.02 -6.99 -6.79
N VAL A 121 22.03 -7.84 -6.98
CA VAL A 121 22.79 -7.96 -8.22
C VAL A 121 22.53 -9.33 -8.81
N GLN A 122 22.16 -9.40 -10.08
CA GLN A 122 21.94 -10.67 -10.77
C GLN A 122 22.67 -10.73 -12.10
N GLU A 123 23.29 -11.89 -12.40
CA GLU A 123 23.84 -12.13 -13.74
C GLU A 123 22.73 -12.21 -14.77
N VAL A 124 22.91 -11.50 -15.88
CA VAL A 124 22.02 -11.56 -17.03
C VAL A 124 22.78 -11.94 -18.28
N LYS A 125 22.11 -12.64 -19.18
CA LYS A 125 22.67 -13.01 -20.49
C LYS A 125 21.76 -12.56 -21.59
N LYS A 126 22.34 -11.96 -22.62
CA LYS A 126 21.64 -11.63 -23.84
C LYS A 126 21.52 -12.90 -24.70
N HIS A 127 20.32 -13.21 -25.15
CA HIS A 127 20.12 -14.26 -26.14
C HIS A 127 20.60 -13.82 -27.51
N GLU A 128 21.20 -14.74 -28.22
CA GLU A 128 21.71 -14.47 -29.58
C GLU A 128 20.55 -14.12 -30.51
N GLY A 129 20.58 -12.90 -31.08
CA GLY A 129 19.53 -12.38 -31.96
C GLY A 129 18.39 -11.65 -31.28
N GLU A 130 18.38 -11.52 -29.95
CA GLU A 130 17.36 -10.78 -29.19
C GLU A 130 17.95 -9.50 -28.56
N GLU A 131 17.07 -8.53 -28.29
CA GLU A 131 17.44 -7.34 -27.51
C GLU A 131 17.18 -7.51 -26.00
N THR A 132 16.60 -8.64 -25.61
CA THR A 132 16.23 -8.97 -24.25
C THR A 132 17.33 -9.68 -23.50
N TYR A 133 17.37 -9.48 -22.20
CA TYR A 133 18.28 -10.12 -21.26
C TYR A 133 17.52 -11.02 -20.32
N GLU A 134 18.05 -12.19 -20.03
CA GLU A 134 17.44 -13.12 -19.08
C GLU A 134 18.35 -13.39 -17.88
N PRO A 135 17.77 -13.44 -16.66
CA PRO A 135 18.51 -13.82 -15.47
C PRO A 135 19.03 -15.26 -15.55
N THR A 136 20.27 -15.48 -15.13
CA THR A 136 20.87 -16.83 -15.08
C THR A 136 20.63 -17.55 -13.75
N GLY A 137 20.05 -16.84 -12.77
CA GLY A 137 19.88 -17.32 -11.41
C GLY A 137 21.11 -17.16 -10.52
N LYS A 138 22.20 -16.53 -11.01
CA LYS A 138 23.34 -16.14 -10.20
C LYS A 138 23.10 -14.78 -9.61
N ILE A 139 23.00 -14.71 -8.29
CA ILE A 139 22.66 -13.47 -7.57
C ILE A 139 23.67 -13.15 -6.48
N GLY A 140 23.69 -11.90 -6.07
CA GLY A 140 24.31 -11.39 -4.86
C GLY A 140 23.39 -10.36 -4.21
N VAL A 141 23.47 -10.23 -2.89
CA VAL A 141 22.70 -9.26 -2.14
C VAL A 141 23.61 -8.49 -1.18
N SER A 142 23.35 -7.20 -1.02
CA SER A 142 24.07 -6.37 -0.06
C SER A 142 23.74 -6.74 1.39
N PRO A 143 24.47 -6.22 2.38
CA PRO A 143 23.96 -6.12 3.74
C PRO A 143 22.58 -5.46 3.76
N VAL A 144 21.78 -5.75 4.81
CA VAL A 144 20.52 -5.05 5.06
C VAL A 144 20.83 -3.61 5.45
N PHE A 145 20.06 -2.67 4.94
CA PHE A 145 19.99 -1.32 5.48
C PHE A 145 18.55 -1.02 5.94
N TYR A 146 18.43 -0.12 6.93
CA TYR A 146 17.16 0.16 7.59
C TYR A 146 16.74 1.59 7.32
N THR A 147 15.57 1.75 6.71
CA THR A 147 14.95 3.04 6.43
C THR A 147 13.74 3.26 7.33
N GLU A 148 13.06 4.39 7.16
CA GLU A 148 11.83 4.70 7.87
C GLU A 148 10.81 3.57 7.77
N VAL A 149 10.01 3.42 8.83
CA VAL A 149 8.91 2.44 8.84
C VAL A 149 7.80 2.87 7.88
N ALA A 150 7.02 1.90 7.40
CA ALA A 150 5.85 2.19 6.63
C ALA A 150 4.80 2.92 7.49
N THR A 151 4.28 4.01 6.97
CA THR A 151 3.13 4.75 7.51
C THR A 151 1.98 4.72 6.51
N ILE A 152 0.78 4.99 6.96
CA ILE A 152 -0.37 5.10 6.06
C ILE A 152 -0.12 6.23 5.07
N SER A 153 0.35 7.38 5.54
CA SER A 153 0.66 8.53 4.70
C SER A 153 1.71 8.23 3.62
N ALA A 154 2.74 7.44 3.95
CA ALA A 154 3.74 7.02 2.97
C ALA A 154 3.13 6.10 1.89
N ILE A 155 2.26 5.16 2.30
CA ILE A 155 1.61 4.22 1.38
C ILE A 155 0.66 4.95 0.43
N GLN A 156 -0.14 5.85 0.94
CA GLN A 156 -1.15 6.60 0.18
C GLN A 156 -0.54 7.74 -0.64
N GLY A 157 0.39 8.50 -0.04
CA GLY A 157 0.92 9.72 -0.64
C GLY A 157 2.08 9.52 -1.61
N THR A 158 2.69 8.32 -1.68
CA THR A 158 3.84 8.06 -2.53
C THR A 158 3.44 7.29 -3.78
N VAL A 159 3.42 7.97 -4.91
CA VAL A 159 3.10 7.37 -6.21
C VAL A 159 4.35 7.16 -7.06
N LYS A 160 4.35 6.13 -7.89
CA LYS A 160 5.43 5.85 -8.84
C LYS A 160 5.06 6.38 -10.23
N GLY A 161 5.55 7.56 -10.55
CA GLY A 161 5.31 8.18 -11.85
C GLY A 161 4.41 9.42 -11.76
N ALA A 162 3.49 9.58 -12.70
CA ALA A 162 2.59 10.73 -12.76
C ALA A 162 1.52 10.68 -11.64
N LYS A 163 0.99 11.84 -11.28
CA LYS A 163 -0.17 11.96 -10.37
C LYS A 163 -1.32 11.06 -10.80
N GLY A 164 -1.98 10.43 -9.84
CA GLY A 164 -3.02 9.41 -10.08
C GLY A 164 -2.47 8.06 -10.58
N ALA A 165 -1.16 7.83 -10.46
CA ALA A 165 -0.57 6.52 -10.62
C ALA A 165 -0.79 5.70 -9.33
N PRO A 166 -0.71 4.35 -9.41
CA PRO A 166 -0.78 3.51 -8.23
C PRO A 166 0.28 3.88 -7.19
N SER A 167 0.01 3.56 -5.92
CA SER A 167 1.01 3.64 -4.86
C SER A 167 2.33 3.01 -5.29
N ALA A 168 3.45 3.65 -4.97
CA ALA A 168 4.79 3.13 -5.25
C ALA A 168 5.03 1.77 -4.58
N PHE A 169 4.23 1.44 -3.59
CA PHE A 169 4.30 0.20 -2.80
C PHE A 169 3.31 -0.87 -3.27
N ASN A 170 2.58 -0.65 -4.34
CA ASN A 170 1.67 -1.63 -4.91
C ASN A 170 2.34 -3.01 -5.11
N ASN A 171 1.67 -4.08 -4.68
CA ASN A 171 2.15 -5.46 -4.61
C ASN A 171 3.31 -5.72 -3.61
N ARG A 172 3.49 -4.84 -2.63
CA ARG A 172 4.46 -5.04 -1.54
C ARG A 172 3.76 -5.40 -0.24
N ASN A 173 4.36 -6.34 0.50
CA ASN A 173 3.93 -6.64 1.85
C ASN A 173 4.66 -5.69 2.81
N LEU A 174 3.90 -4.91 3.58
CA LEU A 174 4.42 -3.91 4.51
C LEU A 174 3.79 -4.07 5.90
N THR A 175 4.52 -3.60 6.90
CA THR A 175 4.04 -3.54 8.27
C THR A 175 3.93 -2.09 8.71
N LEU A 176 2.70 -1.67 9.01
CA LEU A 176 2.40 -0.41 9.69
C LEU A 176 2.69 -0.58 11.18
N LYS A 177 3.49 0.29 11.75
CA LYS A 177 3.86 0.30 13.19
C LYS A 177 4.44 1.65 13.57
N ASP A 178 4.72 1.83 14.85
CA ASP A 178 5.37 3.04 15.41
C ASP A 178 4.55 4.34 15.26
N LYS A 179 3.28 4.20 14.86
CA LYS A 179 2.28 5.27 14.83
C LYS A 179 1.02 4.81 15.56
N GLU A 180 0.36 5.74 16.23
CA GLU A 180 -0.95 5.45 16.80
C GLU A 180 -1.99 5.39 15.68
N MET A 181 -2.75 4.31 15.62
CA MET A 181 -3.74 4.08 14.57
C MET A 181 -5.08 3.73 15.21
N VAL A 182 -6.17 4.24 14.62
CA VAL A 182 -7.53 4.02 15.12
C VAL A 182 -8.46 3.53 13.99
N VAL A 183 -9.34 2.59 14.34
CA VAL A 183 -10.39 2.09 13.43
C VAL A 183 -11.48 3.15 13.32
N ILE A 184 -11.71 3.69 12.12
CA ILE A 184 -12.71 4.76 11.88
C ILE A 184 -14.01 4.27 11.26
N ALA A 185 -14.00 3.09 10.62
CA ALA A 185 -15.18 2.42 10.10
C ALA A 185 -14.93 0.93 9.97
N VAL A 186 -15.97 0.12 10.10
CA VAL A 186 -15.97 -1.32 9.84
C VAL A 186 -17.12 -1.62 8.90
N ILE A 187 -16.81 -2.30 7.81
CA ILE A 187 -17.79 -2.70 6.79
C ILE A 187 -17.66 -4.20 6.50
N GLU A 188 -18.60 -4.75 5.79
CA GLU A 188 -18.45 -6.12 5.27
C GLU A 188 -17.22 -6.20 4.38
N GLY A 189 -16.33 -7.13 4.68
CA GLY A 189 -15.07 -7.34 3.93
C GLY A 189 -13.86 -6.57 4.45
N GLY A 190 -14.00 -5.69 5.46
CA GLY A 190 -12.83 -5.00 6.00
C GLY A 190 -13.12 -3.88 7.00
N PHE A 191 -12.12 -3.06 7.21
CA PHE A 191 -12.18 -1.89 8.07
C PHE A 191 -11.26 -0.78 7.57
N TYR A 192 -11.52 0.44 8.01
CA TYR A 192 -10.70 1.60 7.68
C TYR A 192 -9.85 1.99 8.88
N LEU A 193 -8.56 2.09 8.65
CA LEU A 193 -7.55 2.44 9.63
C LEU A 193 -7.04 3.84 9.36
N HIS A 194 -7.00 4.68 10.40
CA HIS A 194 -6.56 6.06 10.35
C HIS A 194 -5.30 6.25 11.21
N GLU A 195 -4.29 6.94 10.68
CA GLU A 195 -3.08 7.35 11.41
C GLU A 195 -3.38 8.62 12.20
N VAL A 196 -3.39 8.50 13.53
CA VAL A 196 -3.78 9.60 14.41
C VAL A 196 -2.83 10.79 14.27
N GLY A 197 -3.41 11.96 14.06
CA GLY A 197 -2.67 13.21 13.89
C GLY A 197 -2.15 13.49 12.47
N ALA A 198 -2.35 12.58 11.53
CA ALA A 198 -2.12 12.86 10.11
C ALA A 198 -3.35 13.56 9.50
N GLU A 199 -3.11 14.48 8.56
CA GLU A 199 -4.17 15.25 7.88
C GLU A 199 -4.45 14.68 6.48
N ASP A 200 -3.45 14.74 5.60
CA ASP A 200 -3.53 14.23 4.23
C ASP A 200 -3.04 12.78 4.17
N TYR A 201 -3.62 11.95 3.30
CA TYR A 201 -3.21 10.56 3.09
C TYR A 201 -3.22 9.73 4.38
N SER A 202 -4.14 10.03 5.28
CA SER A 202 -4.10 9.58 6.67
C SER A 202 -4.82 8.27 6.94
N SER A 203 -5.51 7.71 5.96
CA SER A 203 -6.33 6.51 6.15
C SER A 203 -6.11 5.49 5.04
N VAL A 204 -6.32 4.21 5.36
CA VAL A 204 -6.20 3.10 4.41
C VAL A 204 -7.28 2.06 4.66
N TYR A 205 -7.75 1.42 3.60
CA TYR A 205 -8.67 0.29 3.70
C TYR A 205 -7.90 -1.01 3.98
N MET A 206 -8.31 -1.72 5.02
CA MET A 206 -7.78 -3.02 5.42
C MET A 206 -8.75 -4.10 4.95
N TYR A 207 -8.47 -4.71 3.79
CA TYR A 207 -9.35 -5.71 3.18
C TYR A 207 -9.14 -7.10 3.78
N THR A 208 -10.08 -7.54 4.60
CA THR A 208 -10.05 -8.83 5.32
C THR A 208 -10.87 -9.93 4.64
N TYR A 209 -11.54 -9.63 3.52
CA TYR A 209 -12.45 -10.51 2.80
C TYR A 209 -13.76 -10.84 3.54
N SER A 210 -13.79 -10.71 4.84
CA SER A 210 -14.96 -10.92 5.70
C SER A 210 -14.95 -9.89 6.82
N THR A 211 -16.05 -9.80 7.57
CA THR A 211 -16.11 -8.93 8.75
C THR A 211 -14.93 -9.22 9.68
N PRO A 212 -14.13 -8.21 10.04
CA PRO A 212 -12.99 -8.40 10.94
C PRO A 212 -13.49 -8.71 12.35
N TYR A 213 -12.92 -9.75 12.96
CA TYR A 213 -13.21 -10.16 14.32
C TYR A 213 -11.97 -10.03 15.21
N VAL A 214 -12.20 -9.77 16.46
CA VAL A 214 -11.20 -9.76 17.53
C VAL A 214 -11.58 -10.73 18.62
N ASP A 215 -10.58 -11.36 19.24
CA ASP A 215 -10.78 -12.22 20.40
C ASP A 215 -10.75 -11.36 21.67
N ASP A 216 -11.82 -11.34 22.42
CA ASP A 216 -11.94 -10.58 23.68
C ASP A 216 -11.56 -11.41 24.93
N ASN A 217 -10.92 -12.59 24.75
CA ASN A 217 -10.66 -13.59 25.80
C ASN A 217 -11.91 -14.17 26.48
N LYS A 218 -13.07 -13.95 25.92
CA LYS A 218 -14.28 -14.65 26.25
C LYS A 218 -14.55 -15.58 25.08
N GLU A 219 -14.95 -16.77 25.27
CA GLU A 219 -15.17 -17.83 24.27
C GLU A 219 -15.93 -17.39 22.99
N GLU A 220 -16.16 -16.10 22.82
CA GLU A 220 -16.88 -15.48 21.70
C GLU A 220 -16.00 -14.43 21.03
N SER A 221 -15.73 -14.61 19.73
CA SER A 221 -15.15 -13.55 18.88
C SER A 221 -16.20 -12.46 18.65
N MET A 222 -15.79 -11.20 18.75
CA MET A 222 -16.65 -10.05 18.47
C MET A 222 -16.19 -9.31 17.22
N SER A 223 -17.12 -8.68 16.52
CA SER A 223 -16.78 -7.76 15.45
C SER A 223 -15.85 -6.66 15.97
N LEU A 224 -14.84 -6.27 15.16
CA LEU A 224 -13.89 -5.22 15.51
C LEU A 224 -14.65 -3.90 15.76
N PRO A 225 -14.60 -3.31 16.99
CA PRO A 225 -15.32 -2.07 17.24
C PRO A 225 -14.66 -0.85 16.60
N VAL A 226 -15.45 0.10 16.13
CA VAL A 226 -14.96 1.44 15.75
C VAL A 226 -14.36 2.14 16.98
N GLY A 227 -13.25 2.86 16.79
CA GLY A 227 -12.48 3.46 17.86
C GLY A 227 -11.41 2.53 18.46
N THR A 228 -11.33 1.26 18.04
CA THR A 228 -10.28 0.36 18.50
C THR A 228 -8.91 0.87 18.04
N LEU A 229 -7.95 0.96 18.98
CA LEU A 229 -6.57 1.28 18.65
C LEU A 229 -5.85 0.04 18.13
N ILE A 230 -5.07 0.23 17.08
CA ILE A 230 -4.25 -0.81 16.46
C ILE A 230 -2.77 -0.47 16.67
N GLU A 231 -2.03 -1.39 17.28
CA GLU A 231 -0.59 -1.25 17.54
C GLU A 231 0.24 -1.47 16.27
N SER A 232 -0.16 -2.47 15.47
CA SER A 232 0.49 -2.78 14.22
C SER A 232 -0.47 -3.52 13.27
N ALA A 233 -0.23 -3.36 11.98
CA ALA A 233 -0.94 -4.10 10.94
C ALA A 233 0.03 -4.46 9.82
N ASN A 234 -0.08 -5.67 9.28
CA ASN A 234 0.70 -6.14 8.15
C ASN A 234 -0.23 -6.59 7.03
N GLY A 235 0.10 -6.25 5.80
CA GLY A 235 -0.68 -6.67 4.64
C GLY A 235 0.02 -6.34 3.34
N SER A 236 -0.51 -6.85 2.24
CA SER A 236 -0.04 -6.50 0.90
C SER A 236 -0.75 -5.23 0.42
N VAL A 237 0.00 -4.20 0.11
CA VAL A 237 -0.55 -3.00 -0.55
C VAL A 237 -1.01 -3.37 -1.94
N PHE A 238 -2.23 -3.02 -2.27
CA PHE A 238 -2.84 -3.33 -3.56
C PHE A 238 -3.68 -2.15 -4.05
N GLU A 239 -3.64 -1.90 -5.37
CA GLU A 239 -4.49 -0.92 -6.02
C GLU A 239 -5.68 -1.60 -6.68
N PHE A 240 -6.86 -1.42 -6.11
CA PHE A 240 -8.09 -1.97 -6.65
C PHE A 240 -8.91 -0.86 -7.33
N PHE A 241 -8.84 -0.79 -8.66
CA PHE A 241 -9.49 0.27 -9.45
C PHE A 241 -9.16 1.70 -9.00
N GLY A 242 -7.88 1.94 -8.66
CA GLY A 242 -7.40 3.23 -8.17
C GLY A 242 -7.57 3.44 -6.67
N PHE A 243 -8.18 2.51 -5.96
CA PHE A 243 -8.34 2.56 -4.52
C PHE A 243 -7.21 1.78 -3.84
N THR A 244 -6.42 2.46 -3.02
CA THR A 244 -5.31 1.83 -2.28
C THR A 244 -5.83 1.06 -1.08
N GLU A 245 -5.52 -0.21 -1.00
CA GLU A 245 -5.88 -1.08 0.12
C GLU A 245 -4.70 -1.92 0.62
N MET A 246 -4.81 -2.39 1.86
CA MET A 246 -3.95 -3.45 2.37
C MET A 246 -4.74 -4.76 2.44
N SER A 247 -4.42 -5.68 1.53
CA SER A 247 -5.16 -6.93 1.38
C SER A 247 -4.68 -8.00 2.35
N PHE A 248 -5.63 -8.79 2.86
CA PHE A 248 -5.42 -9.92 3.79
C PHE A 248 -4.53 -9.56 4.99
N PRO A 249 -4.87 -8.50 5.72
CA PRO A 249 -4.04 -8.03 6.80
C PRO A 249 -4.08 -8.98 8.01
N THR A 250 -2.94 -9.03 8.70
CA THR A 250 -2.91 -9.38 10.12
C THR A 250 -2.80 -8.09 10.91
N PHE A 251 -3.53 -7.95 12.01
CA PHE A 251 -3.49 -6.75 12.83
C PHE A 251 -3.50 -7.08 14.31
N HIS A 252 -2.89 -6.20 15.11
CA HIS A 252 -2.75 -6.36 16.54
C HIS A 252 -3.44 -5.20 17.26
N PRO A 253 -4.63 -5.42 17.82
CA PRO A 253 -5.31 -4.42 18.63
C PRO A 253 -4.54 -4.13 19.93
N VAL A 254 -4.60 -2.89 20.36
CA VAL A 254 -4.08 -2.50 21.68
C VAL A 254 -5.04 -2.98 22.77
N TYR A 255 -4.48 -3.60 23.80
CA TYR A 255 -5.25 -4.04 24.95
C TYR A 255 -4.78 -3.32 26.23
N VAL A 256 -5.71 -3.07 27.13
CA VAL A 256 -5.46 -2.54 28.46
C VAL A 256 -5.89 -3.56 29.53
N ASN A 257 -5.18 -3.57 30.66
CA ASN A 257 -5.60 -4.39 31.80
C ASN A 257 -6.54 -3.57 32.68
N LYS A 258 -7.79 -3.97 32.71
CA LYS A 258 -8.82 -3.34 33.54
C LYS A 258 -9.36 -4.35 34.54
N ASN A 259 -9.09 -4.11 35.82
CA ASN A 259 -9.49 -5.01 36.91
C ASN A 259 -9.03 -6.47 36.73
N GLY A 260 -7.81 -6.67 36.23
CA GLY A 260 -7.25 -8.01 35.96
C GLY A 260 -7.75 -8.70 34.69
N LYS A 261 -8.57 -8.00 33.87
CA LYS A 261 -9.04 -8.49 32.58
C LYS A 261 -8.38 -7.70 31.46
N LYS A 262 -8.03 -8.41 30.40
CA LYS A 262 -7.53 -7.83 29.15
C LYS A 262 -8.74 -7.34 28.35
N GLU A 263 -8.83 -6.03 28.13
CA GLU A 263 -9.92 -5.41 27.36
C GLU A 263 -9.33 -4.62 26.19
N LEU A 264 -10.06 -4.53 25.07
CA LEU A 264 -9.66 -3.67 23.95
C LEU A 264 -9.55 -2.22 24.39
N LYS A 265 -8.50 -1.54 23.94
CA LYS A 265 -8.42 -0.08 24.08
C LYS A 265 -9.23 0.56 22.97
N ILE A 266 -10.37 1.12 23.33
CA ILE A 266 -11.27 1.82 22.42
C ILE A 266 -11.29 3.29 22.82
N ASP A 267 -10.99 4.18 21.86
CA ASP A 267 -11.04 5.63 22.04
C ASP A 267 -11.60 6.30 20.79
N THR A 268 -12.89 6.59 20.82
CA THR A 268 -13.59 7.25 19.72
C THR A 268 -13.25 8.73 19.57
N SER A 269 -12.59 9.34 20.57
CA SER A 269 -12.15 10.74 20.47
C SER A 269 -10.94 10.92 19.52
N LEU A 270 -10.28 9.82 19.15
CA LEU A 270 -9.20 9.81 18.18
C LEU A 270 -9.68 9.68 16.74
N ILE A 271 -10.96 9.44 16.52
CA ILE A 271 -11.55 9.46 15.18
C ILE A 271 -11.57 10.90 14.70
N PRO A 272 -11.00 11.21 13.53
CA PRO A 272 -10.94 12.58 13.02
C PRO A 272 -12.37 13.11 12.74
N ALA A 273 -12.53 14.41 12.89
CA ALA A 273 -13.74 15.07 12.39
C ALA A 273 -13.81 14.92 10.86
N PRO A 274 -15.01 14.71 10.28
CA PRO A 274 -15.16 14.59 8.85
C PRO A 274 -14.64 15.85 8.11
N LYS A 275 -13.79 15.65 7.12
CA LYS A 275 -13.31 16.75 6.27
C LYS A 275 -14.39 17.11 5.25
N ASP A 276 -14.75 18.39 5.18
CA ASP A 276 -15.65 18.87 4.12
C ASP A 276 -14.91 18.91 2.78
N VAL A 277 -15.40 18.15 1.81
CA VAL A 277 -14.80 18.03 0.47
C VAL A 277 -15.66 18.66 -0.63
N GLY A 278 -16.76 19.34 -0.28
CA GLY A 278 -17.69 19.92 -1.25
C GLY A 278 -17.03 20.85 -2.26
N ASP A 279 -16.07 21.65 -1.83
CA ASP A 279 -15.36 22.60 -2.70
C ASP A 279 -14.38 21.92 -3.67
N ILE A 280 -13.84 20.76 -3.31
CA ILE A 280 -12.78 20.05 -4.06
C ILE A 280 -13.27 18.87 -4.91
N LEU A 281 -14.57 18.61 -5.00
CA LEU A 281 -15.15 17.44 -5.70
C LEU A 281 -14.68 17.29 -7.15
N THR A 282 -14.24 18.36 -7.80
CA THR A 282 -13.74 18.34 -9.19
C THR A 282 -12.22 18.31 -9.30
N ASP A 283 -11.52 18.38 -8.16
CA ASP A 283 -10.06 18.34 -8.10
C ASP A 283 -9.61 16.94 -7.63
N ASN A 284 -9.27 16.07 -8.57
CA ASN A 284 -8.86 14.71 -8.23
C ASN A 284 -7.59 14.65 -7.38
N ASP A 285 -6.65 15.60 -7.54
CA ASP A 285 -5.41 15.62 -6.77
C ASP A 285 -5.69 15.97 -5.29
N GLU A 286 -6.65 16.86 -5.04
CA GLU A 286 -7.07 17.18 -3.67
C GLU A 286 -7.95 16.08 -3.07
N MET A 287 -8.83 15.48 -3.86
CA MET A 287 -9.66 14.35 -3.41
C MET A 287 -8.81 13.13 -3.02
N GLU A 288 -7.74 12.85 -3.77
CA GLU A 288 -6.78 11.76 -3.50
C GLU A 288 -6.18 11.83 -2.09
N LYS A 289 -5.92 13.02 -1.57
CA LYS A 289 -5.41 13.23 -0.21
C LYS A 289 -6.34 12.71 0.88
N HIS A 290 -7.62 12.56 0.57
CA HIS A 290 -8.66 12.13 1.49
C HIS A 290 -9.21 10.74 1.18
N GLU A 291 -8.56 10.00 0.27
CA GLU A 291 -8.94 8.61 0.01
C GLU A 291 -8.93 7.78 1.30
N ALA A 292 -9.90 6.88 1.43
CA ALA A 292 -10.15 6.06 2.62
C ALA A 292 -10.43 6.83 3.93
N SER A 293 -10.48 8.16 3.90
CA SER A 293 -10.71 9.00 5.07
C SER A 293 -12.20 9.29 5.28
N LEU A 294 -12.52 9.75 6.49
CA LEU A 294 -13.84 10.21 6.85
C LEU A 294 -14.07 11.64 6.32
N VAL A 295 -15.00 11.79 5.39
CA VAL A 295 -15.31 13.08 4.76
C VAL A 295 -16.78 13.42 4.85
N THR A 296 -17.15 14.66 4.58
CA THR A 296 -18.55 15.11 4.46
C THR A 296 -18.71 15.95 3.20
N VAL A 297 -19.89 15.87 2.60
CA VAL A 297 -20.36 16.82 1.59
C VAL A 297 -21.66 17.41 2.09
N LYS A 298 -21.67 18.72 2.22
CA LYS A 298 -22.79 19.44 2.85
C LYS A 298 -23.76 19.98 1.84
N ASN A 299 -25.03 20.08 2.27
CA ASN A 299 -26.11 20.73 1.53
C ASN A 299 -26.25 20.20 0.11
N VAL A 300 -26.26 18.88 -0.03
CA VAL A 300 -26.47 18.16 -1.29
C VAL A 300 -27.87 17.63 -1.41
N SER A 301 -28.35 17.43 -2.63
CA SER A 301 -29.58 16.69 -2.91
C SER A 301 -29.27 15.47 -3.77
N VAL A 302 -30.17 14.49 -3.74
CA VAL A 302 -30.08 13.35 -4.69
C VAL A 302 -30.36 13.89 -6.09
N ALA A 303 -29.41 13.67 -7.02
CA ALA A 303 -29.61 14.00 -8.42
C ALA A 303 -30.38 12.90 -9.15
N TRP A 304 -30.77 13.18 -10.38
CA TRP A 304 -31.47 12.17 -11.17
C TRP A 304 -30.56 11.00 -11.54
N PHE A 305 -31.07 9.77 -11.43
CA PHE A 305 -30.38 8.55 -11.85
C PHE A 305 -31.38 7.52 -12.39
N ASN A 306 -30.88 6.56 -13.17
CA ASN A 306 -31.67 5.44 -13.64
C ASN A 306 -31.63 4.29 -12.62
N GLU A 307 -32.78 3.88 -12.11
CA GLU A 307 -32.90 2.76 -11.15
C GLU A 307 -32.55 1.40 -11.74
N GLU A 308 -32.56 1.28 -13.08
CA GLU A 308 -32.19 0.06 -13.79
C GLU A 308 -30.70 -0.07 -14.06
N ASP A 309 -29.91 0.95 -13.72
CA ASP A 309 -28.45 0.87 -13.85
C ASP A 309 -27.87 -0.16 -12.87
N SER A 310 -26.91 -0.94 -13.37
CA SER A 310 -26.24 -1.98 -12.57
C SER A 310 -25.59 -1.43 -11.31
N SER A 311 -25.04 -0.23 -11.35
CA SER A 311 -24.45 0.45 -10.20
C SER A 311 -25.47 0.71 -9.08
N TYR A 312 -26.72 1.05 -9.43
CA TYR A 312 -27.78 1.19 -8.42
C TYR A 312 -28.30 -0.18 -7.96
N ILE A 313 -28.57 -1.10 -8.88
CA ILE A 313 -29.10 -2.43 -8.56
C ILE A 313 -28.14 -3.23 -7.68
N GLU A 314 -26.85 -3.21 -8.01
CA GLU A 314 -25.85 -4.05 -7.34
C GLU A 314 -25.27 -3.42 -6.08
N TYR A 315 -25.18 -2.07 -6.03
CA TYR A 315 -24.45 -1.36 -4.98
C TYR A 315 -25.25 -0.25 -4.32
N SER A 316 -26.47 0.05 -4.76
CA SER A 316 -27.25 1.24 -4.37
C SER A 316 -26.44 2.52 -4.50
N GLN A 317 -25.75 2.66 -5.65
CA GLN A 317 -25.00 3.86 -5.98
C GLN A 317 -25.90 4.86 -6.70
N PHE A 318 -25.89 6.11 -6.23
CA PHE A 318 -26.63 7.21 -6.81
C PHE A 318 -25.86 8.53 -6.68
N PRO A 319 -26.06 9.49 -7.60
CA PRO A 319 -25.36 10.77 -7.54
C PRO A 319 -26.00 11.69 -6.51
N LEU A 320 -25.13 12.38 -5.78
CA LEU A 320 -25.44 13.57 -4.98
C LEU A 320 -24.93 14.79 -5.73
N GLU A 321 -25.71 15.88 -5.69
CA GLU A 321 -25.36 17.14 -6.37
C GLU A 321 -25.39 18.30 -5.38
N THR A 322 -24.37 19.14 -5.43
CA THR A 322 -24.29 20.40 -4.70
C THR A 322 -25.09 21.49 -5.40
N SER A 323 -25.39 22.58 -4.72
CA SER A 323 -26.12 23.71 -5.28
C SER A 323 -25.39 24.42 -6.46
N ASP A 324 -24.07 24.24 -6.58
CA ASP A 324 -23.23 24.78 -7.66
C ASP A 324 -23.00 23.74 -8.80
N GLY A 325 -23.69 22.60 -8.75
CA GLY A 325 -23.70 21.60 -9.82
C GLY A 325 -22.51 20.63 -9.83
N LYS A 326 -21.73 20.59 -8.75
CA LYS A 326 -20.72 19.51 -8.58
C LYS A 326 -21.39 18.25 -8.07
N SER A 327 -20.83 17.10 -8.40
CA SER A 327 -21.43 15.83 -8.00
C SER A 327 -20.42 14.83 -7.44
N ILE A 328 -20.92 13.95 -6.58
CA ILE A 328 -20.22 12.78 -6.06
C ILE A 328 -21.19 11.60 -6.01
N MET A 329 -20.70 10.37 -6.18
CA MET A 329 -21.54 9.18 -5.98
C MET A 329 -21.67 8.86 -4.49
N ALA A 330 -22.86 8.49 -4.04
CA ALA A 330 -23.08 7.86 -2.74
C ALA A 330 -23.32 6.36 -2.92
N GLN A 331 -22.95 5.55 -1.92
CA GLN A 331 -23.23 4.11 -1.89
C GLN A 331 -23.78 3.72 -0.52
N THR A 332 -25.00 3.18 -0.45
CA THR A 332 -25.70 2.94 0.82
C THR A 332 -26.06 1.48 1.09
N LEU A 333 -25.88 0.56 0.14
CA LEU A 333 -26.42 -0.80 0.18
C LEU A 333 -26.14 -1.55 1.50
N TYR A 334 -24.91 -1.52 1.99
CA TYR A 334 -24.49 -2.33 3.14
C TYR A 334 -24.46 -1.55 4.46
N THR A 335 -24.44 -0.24 4.41
CA THR A 335 -24.17 0.59 5.58
C THR A 335 -25.38 1.44 5.98
N ALA A 336 -26.10 1.99 5.01
CA ALA A 336 -27.29 2.80 5.24
C ALA A 336 -28.48 2.35 4.37
N PRO A 337 -28.93 1.07 4.45
CA PRO A 337 -29.93 0.50 3.53
C PRO A 337 -31.33 1.07 3.70
N LEU A 338 -31.60 1.82 4.78
CA LEU A 338 -32.89 2.48 5.01
C LEU A 338 -33.01 3.82 4.27
N PHE A 339 -31.92 4.35 3.73
CA PHE A 339 -31.98 5.55 2.89
C PHE A 339 -32.63 5.24 1.55
N ASN A 340 -33.76 5.85 1.25
CA ASN A 340 -34.49 5.61 0.01
C ASN A 340 -34.15 6.68 -1.05
N ALA A 341 -33.06 6.50 -1.76
CA ALA A 341 -32.60 7.42 -2.80
C ALA A 341 -33.64 7.61 -3.91
N VAL A 342 -34.46 6.59 -4.23
CA VAL A 342 -35.50 6.68 -5.25
C VAL A 342 -36.57 7.68 -4.85
N ALA A 343 -36.97 7.68 -3.55
CA ALA A 343 -37.95 8.63 -3.03
C ALA A 343 -37.42 10.07 -3.02
N GLU A 344 -36.12 10.25 -3.04
CA GLU A 344 -35.44 11.56 -2.98
C GLU A 344 -35.06 12.10 -4.37
N LYS A 345 -35.29 11.34 -5.44
CA LYS A 345 -35.02 11.82 -6.82
C LYS A 345 -35.85 13.08 -7.16
N PRO A 346 -35.31 14.01 -7.94
CA PRO A 346 -36.05 15.16 -8.43
C PRO A 346 -37.22 14.72 -9.30
N GLU A 347 -38.39 15.23 -9.00
CA GLU A 347 -39.66 15.04 -9.72
C GLU A 347 -40.30 16.39 -10.00
N GLU A 348 -41.12 16.45 -11.05
CA GLU A 348 -41.85 17.67 -11.38
C GLU A 348 -42.81 18.10 -10.22
N GLY A 349 -42.61 19.31 -9.75
CA GLY A 349 -43.40 19.85 -8.63
C GLY A 349 -42.96 19.43 -7.22
N LYS A 350 -41.91 18.63 -7.10
CA LYS A 350 -41.29 18.24 -5.83
C LYS A 350 -40.04 19.05 -5.57
N THR A 351 -39.94 19.66 -4.41
CA THR A 351 -38.70 20.27 -3.95
C THR A 351 -37.81 19.16 -3.37
N PRO A 352 -36.61 18.94 -3.84
CA PRO A 352 -35.73 17.93 -3.29
C PRO A 352 -35.31 18.30 -1.88
N HIS A 353 -35.16 17.30 -1.00
CA HIS A 353 -34.55 17.52 0.31
C HIS A 353 -33.04 17.71 0.19
N HIS A 354 -32.50 18.44 1.17
CA HIS A 354 -31.09 18.69 1.28
C HIS A 354 -30.50 17.92 2.47
N TYR A 355 -29.31 17.43 2.27
CA TYR A 355 -28.63 16.55 3.22
C TYR A 355 -27.18 16.99 3.45
N ASN A 356 -26.67 16.70 4.64
CA ASN A 356 -25.25 16.54 4.86
C ASN A 356 -24.95 15.03 4.80
N PHE A 357 -24.14 14.60 3.84
CA PHE A 357 -23.69 13.24 3.75
C PHE A 357 -22.26 13.13 4.27
N THR A 358 -22.09 12.35 5.31
CA THR A 358 -20.78 11.98 5.86
C THR A 358 -20.49 10.52 5.50
N GLY A 359 -19.23 10.14 5.39
CA GLY A 359 -18.86 8.76 5.13
C GLY A 359 -17.39 8.60 4.75
N ILE A 360 -17.02 7.39 4.38
CA ILE A 360 -15.69 7.08 3.90
C ILE A 360 -15.62 7.38 2.41
N LEU A 361 -14.54 8.06 2.00
CA LEU A 361 -14.27 8.37 0.60
C LEU A 361 -13.57 7.19 -0.07
N LYS A 362 -14.16 6.67 -1.14
CA LYS A 362 -13.59 5.61 -1.97
C LYS A 362 -13.34 6.12 -3.37
N GLN A 363 -12.30 5.62 -4.01
CA GLN A 363 -12.07 5.78 -5.43
C GLN A 363 -12.49 4.51 -6.19
N HIS A 364 -13.12 4.67 -7.34
CA HIS A 364 -13.36 3.59 -8.27
C HIS A 364 -13.12 4.09 -9.69
N THR A 365 -12.00 3.69 -10.26
CA THR A 365 -11.58 4.11 -11.59
C THR A 365 -11.64 2.93 -12.55
N SER A 366 -12.81 2.68 -13.12
CA SER A 366 -12.95 1.73 -14.24
C SER A 366 -12.59 2.38 -15.58
N ALA A 367 -12.68 3.71 -15.66
CA ALA A 367 -12.25 4.56 -16.76
C ALA A 367 -11.94 5.96 -16.20
N ARG A 368 -11.09 6.73 -16.87
CA ARG A 368 -10.88 8.15 -16.51
C ARG A 368 -12.04 9.02 -17.01
N PRO A 369 -12.52 10.00 -16.25
CA PRO A 369 -12.03 10.46 -14.94
C PRO A 369 -12.36 9.51 -13.79
N SER A 370 -11.63 9.65 -12.68
CA SER A 370 -11.86 8.86 -11.46
C SER A 370 -13.26 9.10 -10.92
N THR A 371 -13.92 8.05 -10.47
CA THR A 371 -15.22 8.14 -9.79
C THR A 371 -14.99 8.09 -8.29
N TRP A 372 -15.38 9.15 -7.60
CA TRP A 372 -15.36 9.21 -6.14
C TRP A 372 -16.71 8.76 -5.60
N ILE A 373 -16.66 7.92 -4.57
CA ILE A 373 -17.83 7.32 -3.93
C ILE A 373 -17.78 7.59 -2.44
N LEU A 374 -18.82 8.19 -1.92
CA LEU A 374 -19.02 8.43 -0.49
C LEU A 374 -19.84 7.28 0.11
N VAL A 375 -19.28 6.58 1.08
CA VAL A 375 -19.89 5.43 1.74
C VAL A 375 -20.21 5.81 3.19
N PRO A 376 -21.47 6.16 3.55
CA PRO A 376 -21.87 6.39 4.92
C PRO A 376 -21.56 5.15 5.78
N ARG A 377 -21.17 5.34 7.04
CA ARG A 377 -20.90 4.23 7.97
C ARG A 377 -22.19 3.60 8.50
N ASP A 378 -23.21 4.43 8.63
CA ASP A 378 -24.58 4.07 9.03
C ASP A 378 -25.57 5.19 8.67
N MET A 379 -26.80 5.09 9.15
CA MET A 379 -27.84 6.11 8.90
C MET A 379 -27.56 7.44 9.59
N ASP A 380 -26.80 7.47 10.69
CA ASP A 380 -26.47 8.69 11.43
C ASP A 380 -25.52 9.60 10.65
N ASP A 381 -24.81 9.06 9.66
CA ASP A 381 -23.97 9.81 8.74
C ASP A 381 -24.76 10.58 7.65
N ILE A 382 -26.09 10.41 7.61
CA ILE A 382 -26.97 11.07 6.63
C ILE A 382 -27.94 12.01 7.39
N GLU A 383 -27.57 13.27 7.50
CA GLU A 383 -28.40 14.30 8.16
C GLU A 383 -29.29 15.01 7.14
N CYS A 384 -30.61 14.90 7.30
CA CYS A 384 -31.55 15.70 6.52
C CYS A 384 -31.68 17.09 7.12
N LEU A 385 -31.49 18.13 6.29
CA LEU A 385 -31.53 19.52 6.75
C LEU A 385 -32.93 20.14 6.78
N ASP A 386 -33.84 19.63 5.96
CA ASP A 386 -35.17 20.19 5.72
C ASP A 386 -36.31 19.15 5.69
N CYS A 387 -36.04 17.90 6.05
CA CYS A 387 -37.08 16.89 6.26
C CYS A 387 -38.01 17.29 7.44
N LYS A 388 -39.28 17.12 7.24
CA LYS A 388 -40.31 17.39 8.27
C LYS A 388 -40.76 16.11 8.96
#